data_9c5b4c02c18b280a557e1fc537220565
#
_entry.id   9c5b4c02c18b280a557e1fc537220565
#
_cell.length_a   1.000
_cell.length_b   1.000
_cell.length_c   1.000
_cell.angle_alpha   90.00
_cell.angle_beta   90.00
_cell.angle_gamma   90.00
#
_symmetry.space_group_name_H-M   'P 1'
#
loop_
_entity.id
_entity.type
_entity.pdbx_description
1 polymer ?
#
loop_
_entity_poly.entity_id
_entity_poly.type
_entity_poly.pdbx_seq_one_letter_code
_entity_poly.pdbx_strand_id
1 'polypeptide(L)'
;MKRVDFENGTITSNILGASLPMLVAQILSLLYNIVDRIYIARIPHIGTAALGAVGLCFPVIVIITAFSNLFGSGGAPLFSIERGKNEPQEAKKIMNISFSMVCICAIVLMVIGFLFARPILILFGASKDALIYAYPYLMLYLIGTLPSMIATGMNPFINAQGYSTIGMLSVTIGAVTNLLLDPLFIFVFGLGVRGAAIATVISQTLSAAFVFFFLTKKAELKVRLLKKEELASCTAYAKNIVSLGTAGFIMQLTNSLVTIVCNNVLSVTGGDIYISVMTIVSSVRQLVETPIYAINEGTSPILSYNYGARRPCRVRKAGAMMALMILGYTAVMWSIIIIAPKTLIGIFSSDATLMKDADPALKQYFAAFICMDMQYIGQTVFKSLNKKKQAIFFSLLRKVFIVVPLTYLMPYALHMGTDGVFLAEPVSNVIGGGLCFITMLLTVLPELKRMERKNALYETGTIL
;
A
#
# COMPACT_ATOMS: atom_id res chain seq x y z
N MET A 1 -23.78 12.25 -5.34
CA MET A 1 -22.78 11.40 -4.65
C MET A 1 -22.32 12.11 -3.39
N LYS A 2 -22.37 11.42 -2.25
CA LYS A 2 -22.01 12.05 -0.97
C LYS A 2 -20.50 12.25 -0.92
N ARG A 3 -20.06 13.50 -0.79
CA ARG A 3 -18.66 13.89 -0.63
C ARG A 3 -18.35 13.99 0.87
N VAL A 4 -17.18 13.54 1.28
CA VAL A 4 -16.71 13.75 2.64
C VAL A 4 -16.27 15.20 2.79
N ASP A 5 -16.88 15.93 3.73
CA ASP A 5 -16.54 17.32 4.02
C ASP A 5 -15.41 17.40 5.03
N PHE A 6 -14.18 17.60 4.56
CA PHE A 6 -13.00 17.70 5.41
C PHE A 6 -12.99 18.96 6.28
N GLU A 7 -13.78 19.97 5.89
CA GLU A 7 -13.80 21.29 6.52
C GLU A 7 -14.74 21.36 7.73
N ASN A 8 -16.02 20.98 7.55
CA ASN A 8 -17.08 21.26 8.52
C ASN A 8 -17.63 19.99 9.20
N GLY A 9 -17.50 18.83 8.57
CA GLY A 9 -18.00 17.57 9.12
C GLY A 9 -17.35 17.16 10.45
N THR A 10 -18.03 16.31 11.23
CA THR A 10 -17.42 15.71 12.41
C THR A 10 -16.26 14.81 12.01
N ILE A 11 -15.17 14.82 12.76
CA ILE A 11 -13.94 14.09 12.43
C ILE A 11 -14.19 12.59 12.30
N THR A 12 -14.97 12.02 13.23
CA THR A 12 -15.30 10.58 13.21
C THR A 12 -16.09 10.21 11.95
N SER A 13 -17.13 11.02 11.59
CA SER A 13 -17.90 10.78 10.36
C SER A 13 -17.05 10.90 9.11
N ASN A 14 -16.12 11.85 9.09
CA ASN A 14 -15.22 12.04 7.95
C ASN A 14 -14.23 10.86 7.80
N ILE A 15 -13.64 10.38 8.91
CA ILE A 15 -12.75 9.22 8.89
C ILE A 15 -13.53 7.97 8.44
N LEU A 16 -14.69 7.68 9.03
CA LEU A 16 -15.50 6.52 8.64
C LEU A 16 -15.98 6.63 7.19
N GLY A 17 -16.45 7.82 6.78
CA GLY A 17 -16.91 8.06 5.41
C GLY A 17 -15.80 7.93 4.36
N ALA A 18 -14.54 8.15 4.73
CA ALA A 18 -13.39 7.92 3.86
C ALA A 18 -12.86 6.49 3.95
N SER A 19 -12.74 5.93 5.17
CA SER A 19 -12.07 4.65 5.41
C SER A 19 -12.94 3.44 5.06
N LEU A 20 -14.26 3.47 5.28
CA LEU A 20 -15.13 2.33 4.97
C LEU A 20 -15.14 1.98 3.46
N PRO A 21 -15.31 2.94 2.53
CA PRO A 21 -15.17 2.62 1.11
C PRO A 21 -13.79 2.06 0.76
N MET A 22 -12.72 2.61 1.35
CA MET A 22 -11.37 2.10 1.12
C MET A 22 -11.18 0.68 1.64
N LEU A 23 -11.74 0.36 2.81
CA LEU A 23 -11.72 -0.99 3.36
C LEU A 23 -12.39 -1.98 2.41
N VAL A 24 -13.58 -1.65 1.91
CA VAL A 24 -14.29 -2.48 0.92
C VAL A 24 -13.44 -2.68 -0.33
N ALA A 25 -12.84 -1.60 -0.86
CA ALA A 25 -11.95 -1.68 -2.02
C ALA A 25 -10.75 -2.62 -1.79
N GLN A 26 -10.11 -2.54 -0.63
CA GLN A 26 -8.96 -3.38 -0.30
C GLN A 26 -9.35 -4.85 -0.10
N ILE A 27 -10.47 -5.13 0.56
CA ILE A 27 -10.99 -6.49 0.71
C ILE A 27 -11.32 -7.09 -0.67
N LEU A 28 -11.99 -6.35 -1.54
CA LEU A 28 -12.27 -6.80 -2.91
C LEU A 28 -10.98 -7.06 -3.69
N SER A 29 -9.98 -6.20 -3.52
CA SER A 29 -8.67 -6.37 -4.14
C SER A 29 -7.96 -7.64 -3.66
N LEU A 30 -8.03 -7.96 -2.38
CA LEU A 30 -7.51 -9.21 -1.83
C LEU A 30 -8.24 -10.43 -2.39
N LEU A 31 -9.57 -10.37 -2.40
CA LEU A 31 -10.40 -11.48 -2.89
C LEU A 31 -10.13 -11.78 -4.36
N TYR A 32 -10.12 -10.77 -5.22
CA TYR A 32 -9.85 -11.02 -6.63
C TYR A 32 -8.45 -11.60 -6.88
N ASN A 33 -7.42 -11.12 -6.16
CA ASN A 33 -6.06 -11.69 -6.26
C ASN A 33 -5.99 -13.16 -5.86
N ILE A 34 -6.77 -13.57 -4.84
CA ILE A 34 -6.86 -14.97 -4.41
C ILE A 34 -7.58 -15.80 -5.45
N VAL A 35 -8.71 -15.30 -5.96
CA VAL A 35 -9.53 -16.03 -6.94
C VAL A 35 -8.81 -16.19 -8.28
N ASP A 36 -8.11 -15.16 -8.76
CA ASP A 36 -7.27 -15.23 -9.97
C ASP A 36 -6.24 -16.37 -9.85
N ARG A 37 -5.52 -16.45 -8.72
CA ARG A 37 -4.58 -17.55 -8.47
C ARG A 37 -5.25 -18.92 -8.44
N ILE A 38 -6.46 -19.01 -7.88
CA ILE A 38 -7.23 -20.26 -7.87
C ILE A 38 -7.60 -20.68 -9.29
N TYR A 39 -8.03 -19.74 -10.14
CA TYR A 39 -8.34 -20.04 -11.54
C TYR A 39 -7.10 -20.50 -12.31
N ILE A 40 -5.96 -19.81 -12.15
CA ILE A 40 -4.70 -20.21 -12.77
C ILE A 40 -4.26 -21.61 -12.30
N ALA A 41 -4.35 -21.90 -11.00
CA ALA A 41 -4.01 -23.21 -10.45
C ALA A 41 -4.89 -24.35 -10.95
N ARG A 42 -6.12 -24.05 -11.40
CA ARG A 42 -7.09 -25.02 -11.92
C ARG A 42 -7.02 -25.20 -13.43
N ILE A 43 -6.08 -24.60 -14.14
CA ILE A 43 -5.90 -24.81 -15.58
C ILE A 43 -5.55 -26.29 -15.81
N PRO A 44 -6.32 -27.05 -16.65
CA PRO A 44 -6.05 -28.46 -16.89
C PRO A 44 -4.62 -28.71 -17.36
N HIS A 45 -4.00 -29.77 -16.85
CA HIS A 45 -2.65 -30.26 -17.18
C HIS A 45 -1.46 -29.34 -16.84
N ILE A 46 -1.65 -28.04 -16.65
CA ILE A 46 -0.56 -27.06 -16.48
C ILE A 46 -0.71 -26.18 -15.23
N GLY A 47 -1.76 -26.32 -14.43
CA GLY A 47 -2.11 -25.39 -13.35
C GLY A 47 -0.97 -25.09 -12.37
N THR A 48 -0.26 -26.11 -11.89
CA THR A 48 0.88 -25.92 -10.97
C THR A 48 2.04 -25.18 -11.65
N ALA A 49 2.39 -25.56 -12.88
CA ALA A 49 3.45 -24.90 -13.64
C ALA A 49 3.06 -23.44 -14.00
N ALA A 50 1.80 -23.23 -14.36
CA ALA A 50 1.24 -21.92 -14.66
C ALA A 50 1.28 -20.99 -13.44
N LEU A 51 0.85 -21.48 -12.26
CA LEU A 51 0.88 -20.71 -11.03
C LEU A 51 2.31 -20.32 -10.63
N GLY A 52 3.26 -21.25 -10.73
CA GLY A 52 4.68 -20.96 -10.50
C GLY A 52 5.23 -19.92 -11.48
N ALA A 53 4.89 -20.04 -12.76
CA ALA A 53 5.31 -19.09 -13.80
C ALA A 53 4.77 -17.67 -13.56
N VAL A 54 3.49 -17.53 -13.19
CA VAL A 54 2.88 -16.24 -12.82
C VAL A 54 3.54 -15.67 -11.56
N GLY A 55 3.90 -16.53 -10.60
CA GLY A 55 4.66 -16.14 -9.42
C GLY A 55 5.99 -15.47 -9.74
N LEU A 56 6.70 -15.91 -10.79
CA LEU A 56 7.94 -15.29 -11.26
C LEU A 56 7.73 -13.88 -11.88
N CYS A 57 6.52 -13.55 -12.33
CA CYS A 57 6.17 -12.21 -12.82
C CYS A 57 5.86 -11.23 -11.67
N PHE A 58 5.55 -11.73 -10.48
CA PHE A 58 5.09 -10.94 -9.35
C PHE A 58 6.05 -9.80 -8.93
N PRO A 59 7.39 -9.98 -8.89
CA PRO A 59 8.30 -8.89 -8.58
C PRO A 59 8.20 -7.71 -9.56
N VAL A 60 7.96 -7.97 -10.84
CA VAL A 60 7.75 -6.91 -11.85
C VAL A 60 6.46 -6.13 -11.54
N ILE A 61 5.39 -6.84 -11.19
CA ILE A 61 4.10 -6.26 -10.80
C ILE A 61 4.27 -5.37 -9.56
N VAL A 62 5.02 -5.84 -8.56
CA VAL A 62 5.32 -5.06 -7.34
C VAL A 62 6.09 -3.78 -7.67
N ILE A 63 7.07 -3.83 -8.57
CA ILE A 63 7.84 -2.65 -9.01
C ILE A 63 6.90 -1.64 -9.68
N ILE A 64 6.05 -2.07 -10.60
CA ILE A 64 5.07 -1.21 -11.29
C ILE A 64 4.16 -0.53 -10.26
N THR A 65 3.64 -1.29 -9.29
CA THR A 65 2.78 -0.76 -8.23
C THR A 65 3.52 0.20 -7.30
N ALA A 66 4.78 -0.08 -6.98
CA ALA A 66 5.61 0.78 -6.15
C ALA A 66 5.83 2.16 -6.80
N PHE A 67 6.11 2.20 -8.11
CA PHE A 67 6.23 3.45 -8.86
C PHE A 67 4.88 4.20 -8.96
N SER A 68 3.78 3.47 -9.14
CA SER A 68 2.44 4.08 -9.11
C SER A 68 2.18 4.79 -7.78
N ASN A 69 2.47 4.10 -6.67
CA ASN A 69 2.34 4.64 -5.32
C ASN A 69 3.32 5.79 -5.03
N LEU A 70 4.51 5.78 -5.62
CA LEU A 70 5.49 6.86 -5.50
C LEU A 70 4.87 8.21 -5.89
N PHE A 71 4.17 8.26 -6.99
CA PHE A 71 3.58 9.50 -7.51
C PHE A 71 2.20 9.77 -6.91
N GLY A 72 1.37 8.74 -6.72
CA GLY A 72 0.02 8.87 -6.15
C GLY A 72 0.05 9.26 -4.69
N SER A 73 0.65 8.43 -3.85
CA SER A 73 0.70 8.67 -2.41
C SER A 73 1.70 9.77 -2.01
N GLY A 74 2.63 10.14 -2.90
CA GLY A 74 3.50 11.31 -2.72
C GLY A 74 2.81 12.62 -3.08
N GLY A 75 1.98 12.62 -4.12
CA GLY A 75 1.29 13.82 -4.60
C GLY A 75 0.00 14.14 -3.84
N ALA A 76 -0.80 13.15 -3.46
CA ALA A 76 -2.11 13.37 -2.85
C ALA A 76 -2.09 14.14 -1.51
N PRO A 77 -1.15 13.92 -0.58
CA PRO A 77 -1.04 14.77 0.61
C PRO A 77 -0.69 16.22 0.28
N LEU A 78 0.25 16.45 -0.64
CA LEU A 78 0.61 17.81 -1.09
C LEU A 78 -0.58 18.51 -1.73
N PHE A 79 -1.31 17.80 -2.61
CA PHE A 79 -2.55 18.28 -3.19
C PHE A 79 -3.59 18.68 -2.13
N SER A 80 -3.77 17.84 -1.09
CA SER A 80 -4.72 18.13 0.00
C SER A 80 -4.30 19.34 0.83
N ILE A 81 -2.99 19.52 1.08
CA ILE A 81 -2.45 20.68 1.80
C ILE A 81 -2.77 21.97 1.02
N GLU A 82 -2.49 22.03 -0.29
CA GLU A 82 -2.76 23.22 -1.09
C GLU A 82 -4.27 23.52 -1.20
N ARG A 83 -5.12 22.47 -1.28
CA ARG A 83 -6.58 22.65 -1.15
C ARG A 83 -6.97 23.26 0.20
N GLY A 84 -6.36 22.81 1.29
CA GLY A 84 -6.61 23.34 2.62
C GLY A 84 -6.18 24.81 2.76
N LYS A 85 -5.11 25.23 2.07
CA LYS A 85 -4.69 26.64 1.98
C LYS A 85 -5.62 27.53 1.14
N ASN A 86 -6.64 26.92 0.53
CA ASN A 86 -7.51 27.58 -0.45
C ASN A 86 -6.78 28.02 -1.74
N GLU A 87 -5.78 27.22 -2.15
CA GLU A 87 -4.98 27.43 -3.38
C GLU A 87 -5.29 26.33 -4.43
N PRO A 88 -6.49 26.38 -5.06
CA PRO A 88 -6.95 25.31 -5.95
C PRO A 88 -6.09 25.19 -7.22
N GLN A 89 -5.46 26.28 -7.66
CA GLN A 89 -4.58 26.25 -8.83
C GLN A 89 -3.27 25.48 -8.55
N GLU A 90 -2.69 25.67 -7.37
CA GLU A 90 -1.49 24.95 -6.93
C GLU A 90 -1.79 23.47 -6.71
N ALA A 91 -2.92 23.16 -6.07
CA ALA A 91 -3.39 21.79 -5.93
C ALA A 91 -3.54 21.11 -7.31
N LYS A 92 -4.17 21.80 -8.28
CA LYS A 92 -4.33 21.29 -9.65
C LYS A 92 -3.00 21.06 -10.36
N LYS A 93 -2.01 21.94 -10.18
CA LYS A 93 -0.65 21.75 -10.72
C LYS A 93 -0.02 20.45 -10.17
N ILE A 94 -0.08 20.22 -8.86
CA ILE A 94 0.45 19.00 -8.23
C ILE A 94 -0.19 17.75 -8.83
N MET A 95 -1.51 17.73 -8.97
CA MET A 95 -2.23 16.59 -9.56
C MET A 95 -1.83 16.37 -11.03
N ASN A 96 -1.73 17.43 -11.84
CA ASN A 96 -1.32 17.32 -13.25
C ASN A 96 0.12 16.83 -13.41
N ILE A 97 1.02 17.30 -12.55
CA ILE A 97 2.42 16.85 -12.54
C ILE A 97 2.49 15.37 -12.14
N SER A 98 1.78 14.96 -11.07
CA SER A 98 1.72 13.55 -10.67
C SER A 98 1.17 12.66 -11.79
N PHE A 99 0.10 13.09 -12.47
CA PHE A 99 -0.47 12.38 -13.61
C PHE A 99 0.54 12.21 -14.76
N SER A 100 1.24 13.29 -15.11
CA SER A 100 2.26 13.25 -16.15
C SER A 100 3.43 12.33 -15.77
N MET A 101 3.87 12.36 -14.50
CA MET A 101 4.92 11.47 -14.00
C MET A 101 4.48 10.01 -14.02
N VAL A 102 3.23 9.70 -13.64
CA VAL A 102 2.64 8.36 -13.75
C VAL A 102 2.68 7.88 -15.19
N CYS A 103 2.23 8.69 -16.16
CA CYS A 103 2.20 8.33 -17.56
C CYS A 103 3.61 8.11 -18.15
N ILE A 104 4.53 9.02 -17.88
CA ILE A 104 5.93 8.92 -18.38
C ILE A 104 6.60 7.68 -17.79
N CYS A 105 6.49 7.50 -16.47
CA CYS A 105 7.09 6.34 -15.81
C CYS A 105 6.48 5.03 -16.29
N ALA A 106 5.16 4.97 -16.49
CA ALA A 106 4.48 3.79 -17.03
C ALA A 106 5.01 3.41 -18.42
N ILE A 107 5.18 4.39 -19.31
CA ILE A 107 5.74 4.16 -20.65
C ILE A 107 7.18 3.67 -20.54
N VAL A 108 8.01 4.29 -19.69
CA VAL A 108 9.40 3.89 -19.49
C VAL A 108 9.48 2.45 -18.96
N LEU A 109 8.70 2.12 -17.92
CA LEU A 109 8.67 0.77 -17.36
C LEU A 109 8.14 -0.26 -18.36
N MET A 110 7.14 0.10 -19.16
CA MET A 110 6.61 -0.74 -20.23
C MET A 110 7.68 -1.04 -21.28
N VAL A 111 8.41 -0.02 -21.77
CA VAL A 111 9.48 -0.17 -22.76
C VAL A 111 10.62 -1.02 -22.19
N ILE A 112 11.10 -0.72 -20.98
CA ILE A 112 12.13 -1.51 -20.31
C ILE A 112 11.65 -2.96 -20.11
N GLY A 113 10.41 -3.14 -19.68
CA GLY A 113 9.81 -4.45 -19.51
C GLY A 113 9.79 -5.26 -20.82
N PHE A 114 9.36 -4.67 -21.93
CA PHE A 114 9.34 -5.32 -23.24
C PHE A 114 10.76 -5.70 -23.74
N LEU A 115 11.73 -4.82 -23.56
CA LEU A 115 13.11 -5.07 -24.00
C LEU A 115 13.81 -6.13 -23.14
N PHE A 116 13.53 -6.18 -21.86
CA PHE A 116 14.25 -7.00 -20.88
C PHE A 116 13.39 -8.07 -20.22
N ALA A 117 12.16 -8.36 -20.69
CA ALA A 117 11.26 -9.34 -20.09
C ALA A 117 11.92 -10.70 -19.85
N ARG A 118 12.59 -11.24 -20.87
CA ARG A 118 13.25 -12.55 -20.79
C ARG A 118 14.45 -12.56 -19.84
N PRO A 119 15.42 -11.63 -19.91
CA PRO A 119 16.50 -11.52 -18.92
C PRO A 119 16.01 -11.34 -17.50
N ILE A 120 14.97 -10.51 -17.29
CA ILE A 120 14.39 -10.28 -15.96
C ILE A 120 13.79 -11.57 -15.39
N LEU A 121 13.03 -12.33 -16.18
CA LEU A 121 12.46 -13.60 -15.72
C LEU A 121 13.54 -14.63 -15.39
N ILE A 122 14.61 -14.70 -16.18
CA ILE A 122 15.76 -15.58 -15.91
C ILE A 122 16.46 -15.16 -14.61
N LEU A 123 16.65 -13.86 -14.39
CA LEU A 123 17.22 -13.32 -13.15
C LEU A 123 16.39 -13.70 -11.93
N PHE A 124 15.06 -13.78 -12.08
CA PHE A 124 14.14 -14.22 -11.03
C PHE A 124 14.02 -15.74 -10.90
N GLY A 125 14.84 -16.51 -11.63
CA GLY A 125 14.92 -17.95 -11.49
C GLY A 125 14.01 -18.74 -12.43
N ALA A 126 13.54 -18.15 -13.54
CA ALA A 126 12.71 -18.87 -14.50
C ALA A 126 13.52 -19.95 -15.23
N SER A 127 13.10 -21.22 -15.09
CA SER A 127 13.57 -22.32 -15.90
C SER A 127 13.08 -22.19 -17.36
N LYS A 128 13.65 -23.00 -18.28
CA LYS A 128 13.20 -23.03 -19.67
C LYS A 128 11.71 -23.36 -19.79
N ASP A 129 11.22 -24.27 -18.97
CA ASP A 129 9.81 -24.69 -18.96
C ASP A 129 8.90 -23.61 -18.37
N ALA A 130 9.34 -22.95 -17.29
CA ALA A 130 8.60 -21.84 -16.70
C ALA A 130 8.48 -20.63 -17.66
N LEU A 131 9.51 -20.38 -18.47
CA LEU A 131 9.49 -19.29 -19.46
C LEU A 131 8.39 -19.47 -20.53
N ILE A 132 7.96 -20.70 -20.82
CA ILE A 132 6.88 -20.96 -21.79
C ILE A 132 5.58 -20.28 -21.36
N TYR A 133 5.33 -20.21 -20.04
CA TYR A 133 4.12 -19.60 -19.46
C TYR A 133 4.37 -18.19 -18.94
N ALA A 134 5.50 -17.95 -18.27
CA ALA A 134 5.82 -16.66 -17.66
C ALA A 134 6.04 -15.55 -18.69
N TYR A 135 6.76 -15.83 -19.78
CA TYR A 135 7.08 -14.83 -20.78
C TYR A 135 5.84 -14.27 -21.51
N PRO A 136 4.93 -15.10 -22.06
CA PRO A 136 3.71 -14.59 -22.69
C PRO A 136 2.80 -13.85 -21.69
N TYR A 137 2.69 -14.34 -20.45
CA TYR A 137 1.94 -13.66 -19.40
C TYR A 137 2.49 -12.27 -19.13
N LEU A 138 3.81 -12.15 -18.92
CA LEU A 138 4.45 -10.87 -18.63
C LEU A 138 4.32 -9.90 -19.81
N MET A 139 4.53 -10.36 -21.05
CA MET A 139 4.40 -9.53 -22.25
C MET A 139 2.98 -8.95 -22.39
N LEU A 140 1.96 -9.75 -22.14
CA LEU A 140 0.56 -9.26 -22.13
C LEU A 140 0.30 -8.32 -20.96
N TYR A 141 0.75 -8.67 -19.76
CA TYR A 141 0.58 -7.83 -18.57
C TYR A 141 1.21 -6.45 -18.73
N LEU A 142 2.39 -6.36 -19.38
CA LEU A 142 3.08 -5.09 -19.63
C LEU A 142 2.28 -4.11 -20.50
N ILE A 143 1.39 -4.58 -21.37
CA ILE A 143 0.45 -3.71 -22.11
C ILE A 143 -0.49 -2.97 -21.13
N GLY A 144 -0.85 -3.64 -20.03
CA GLY A 144 -1.65 -3.09 -18.95
C GLY A 144 -0.93 -2.14 -18.01
N THR A 145 0.39 -1.93 -18.16
CA THR A 145 1.17 -1.10 -17.23
C THR A 145 0.65 0.33 -17.13
N LEU A 146 0.40 0.97 -18.26
CA LEU A 146 -0.11 2.35 -18.28
C LEU A 146 -1.49 2.48 -17.63
N PRO A 147 -2.53 1.70 -18.03
CA PRO A 147 -3.81 1.76 -17.35
C PRO A 147 -3.71 1.36 -15.85
N SER A 148 -2.94 0.34 -15.50
CA SER A 148 -2.74 -0.06 -14.10
C SER A 148 -2.17 1.09 -13.25
N MET A 149 -1.13 1.76 -13.74
CA MET A 149 -0.51 2.88 -13.04
C MET A 149 -1.43 4.10 -12.95
N ILE A 150 -2.27 4.37 -13.96
CA ILE A 150 -3.28 5.43 -13.90
C ILE A 150 -4.34 5.08 -12.85
N ALA A 151 -4.88 3.85 -12.87
CA ALA A 151 -5.90 3.43 -11.93
C ALA A 151 -5.44 3.55 -10.48
N THR A 152 -4.24 3.03 -10.17
CA THR A 152 -3.70 3.02 -8.80
C THR A 152 -3.08 4.34 -8.38
N GLY A 153 -2.34 5.01 -9.27
CA GLY A 153 -1.62 6.25 -8.97
C GLY A 153 -2.53 7.49 -8.88
N MET A 154 -3.67 7.49 -9.58
CA MET A 154 -4.59 8.63 -9.56
C MET A 154 -5.76 8.44 -8.59
N ASN A 155 -6.04 7.25 -8.10
CA ASN A 155 -7.06 6.98 -7.10
C ASN A 155 -6.89 7.82 -5.81
N PRO A 156 -5.66 7.99 -5.24
CA PRO A 156 -5.45 8.84 -4.08
C PRO A 156 -5.93 10.29 -4.27
N PHE A 157 -5.90 10.84 -5.50
CA PHE A 157 -6.41 12.18 -5.78
C PHE A 157 -7.93 12.25 -5.80
N ILE A 158 -8.64 11.17 -6.12
CA ILE A 158 -10.09 11.07 -5.98
C ILE A 158 -10.46 11.13 -4.50
N ASN A 159 -9.75 10.33 -3.69
CA ASN A 159 -9.93 10.28 -2.24
C ASN A 159 -9.58 11.62 -1.58
N ALA A 160 -8.50 12.28 -2.03
CA ALA A 160 -8.08 13.60 -1.59
C ALA A 160 -9.09 14.73 -1.93
N GLN A 161 -9.97 14.52 -2.88
CA GLN A 161 -11.10 15.40 -3.16
C GLN A 161 -12.36 15.08 -2.34
N GLY A 162 -12.33 14.03 -1.51
CA GLY A 162 -13.43 13.61 -0.65
C GLY A 162 -14.39 12.61 -1.30
N TYR A 163 -14.02 12.05 -2.47
CA TYR A 163 -14.86 11.12 -3.22
C TYR A 163 -14.45 9.64 -2.99
N SER A 164 -14.24 9.23 -1.75
CA SER A 164 -13.73 7.87 -1.42
C SER A 164 -14.61 6.74 -1.96
N THR A 165 -15.94 6.94 -2.03
CA THR A 165 -16.85 5.97 -2.65
C THR A 165 -16.57 5.80 -4.16
N ILE A 166 -16.14 6.85 -4.85
CA ILE A 166 -15.76 6.78 -6.27
C ILE A 166 -14.41 6.05 -6.40
N GLY A 167 -13.47 6.33 -5.49
CA GLY A 167 -12.22 5.58 -5.41
C GLY A 167 -12.48 4.07 -5.22
N MET A 168 -13.39 3.71 -4.33
CA MET A 168 -13.84 2.32 -4.15
C MET A 168 -14.44 1.74 -5.44
N LEU A 169 -15.35 2.46 -6.09
CA LEU A 169 -16.01 1.99 -7.32
C LEU A 169 -15.00 1.69 -8.44
N SER A 170 -13.93 2.47 -8.56
CA SER A 170 -12.90 2.21 -9.57
C SER A 170 -12.21 0.86 -9.35
N VAL A 171 -11.91 0.53 -8.09
CA VAL A 171 -11.34 -0.77 -7.71
C VAL A 171 -12.35 -1.89 -7.90
N THR A 172 -13.61 -1.65 -7.52
CA THR A 172 -14.70 -2.63 -7.68
C THR A 172 -14.92 -2.98 -9.15
N ILE A 173 -14.93 -1.99 -10.05
CA ILE A 173 -15.05 -2.22 -11.51
C ILE A 173 -13.92 -3.14 -11.98
N GLY A 174 -12.68 -2.84 -11.60
CA GLY A 174 -11.54 -3.70 -11.95
C GLY A 174 -11.68 -5.12 -11.41
N ALA A 175 -11.97 -5.26 -10.12
CA ALA A 175 -12.07 -6.56 -9.45
C ALA A 175 -13.22 -7.44 -10.01
N VAL A 176 -14.41 -6.86 -10.18
CA VAL A 176 -15.57 -7.58 -10.71
C VAL A 176 -15.35 -7.98 -12.18
N THR A 177 -14.80 -7.06 -12.98
CA THR A 177 -14.47 -7.36 -14.38
C THR A 177 -13.47 -8.50 -14.49
N ASN A 178 -12.40 -8.49 -13.70
CA ASN A 178 -11.41 -9.55 -13.69
C ASN A 178 -12.03 -10.89 -13.28
N LEU A 179 -12.79 -10.91 -12.19
CA LEU A 179 -13.48 -12.11 -11.68
C LEU A 179 -14.39 -12.77 -12.72
N LEU A 180 -15.04 -11.96 -13.56
CA LEU A 180 -15.94 -12.46 -14.62
C LEU A 180 -15.17 -12.87 -15.88
N LEU A 181 -14.13 -12.14 -16.24
CA LEU A 181 -13.37 -12.40 -17.47
C LEU A 181 -12.35 -13.53 -17.34
N ASP A 182 -11.79 -13.76 -16.15
CA ASP A 182 -10.84 -14.86 -15.92
C ASP A 182 -11.38 -16.21 -16.35
N PRO A 183 -12.53 -16.71 -15.82
CA PRO A 183 -13.04 -18.01 -16.23
C PRO A 183 -13.41 -18.05 -17.72
N LEU A 184 -13.86 -16.94 -18.29
CA LEU A 184 -14.20 -16.83 -19.70
C LEU A 184 -12.97 -17.00 -20.59
N PHE A 185 -11.89 -16.25 -20.33
CA PHE A 185 -10.67 -16.30 -21.13
C PHE A 185 -9.82 -17.55 -20.85
N ILE A 186 -9.76 -17.97 -19.58
CA ILE A 186 -8.93 -19.11 -19.18
C ILE A 186 -9.55 -20.43 -19.69
N PHE A 187 -10.85 -20.67 -19.43
CA PHE A 187 -11.49 -21.96 -19.62
C PHE A 187 -12.36 -22.02 -20.87
N VAL A 188 -13.25 -21.01 -21.07
CA VAL A 188 -14.20 -21.06 -22.24
C VAL A 188 -13.46 -20.82 -23.55
N PHE A 189 -12.58 -19.81 -23.61
CA PHE A 189 -11.76 -19.57 -24.81
C PHE A 189 -10.48 -20.40 -24.84
N GLY A 190 -10.17 -21.15 -23.79
CA GLY A 190 -9.01 -22.03 -23.73
C GLY A 190 -7.65 -21.36 -23.81
N LEU A 191 -7.56 -20.06 -23.51
CA LEU A 191 -6.32 -19.27 -23.59
C LEU A 191 -5.36 -19.54 -22.43
N GLY A 192 -5.80 -20.26 -21.37
CA GLY A 192 -4.98 -20.60 -20.22
C GLY A 192 -4.36 -19.37 -19.56
N VAL A 193 -3.04 -19.41 -19.30
CA VAL A 193 -2.30 -18.33 -18.61
C VAL A 193 -2.38 -16.99 -19.37
N ARG A 194 -2.40 -17.02 -20.69
CA ARG A 194 -2.57 -15.81 -21.52
C ARG A 194 -3.95 -15.19 -21.30
N GLY A 195 -4.97 -16.03 -21.09
CA GLY A 195 -6.33 -15.59 -20.79
C GLY A 195 -6.41 -14.78 -19.49
N ALA A 196 -5.74 -15.23 -18.42
CA ALA A 196 -5.63 -14.49 -17.16
C ALA A 196 -4.97 -13.12 -17.35
N ALA A 197 -3.87 -13.05 -18.12
CA ALA A 197 -3.21 -11.77 -18.41
C ALA A 197 -4.14 -10.82 -19.18
N ILE A 198 -4.85 -11.29 -20.19
CA ILE A 198 -5.79 -10.49 -20.99
C ILE A 198 -6.93 -9.95 -20.11
N ALA A 199 -7.53 -10.82 -19.28
CA ALA A 199 -8.60 -10.43 -18.35
C ALA A 199 -8.11 -9.32 -17.39
N THR A 200 -6.90 -9.47 -16.85
CA THR A 200 -6.28 -8.47 -15.97
C THR A 200 -6.07 -7.14 -16.69
N VAL A 201 -5.55 -7.14 -17.91
CA VAL A 201 -5.32 -5.91 -18.70
C VAL A 201 -6.64 -5.20 -19.02
N ILE A 202 -7.67 -5.93 -19.41
CA ILE A 202 -8.99 -5.35 -19.67
C ILE A 202 -9.56 -4.73 -18.40
N SER A 203 -9.49 -5.43 -17.27
CA SER A 203 -9.98 -4.99 -15.98
C SER A 203 -9.28 -3.72 -15.50
N GLN A 204 -7.97 -3.68 -15.62
CA GLN A 204 -7.15 -2.49 -15.31
C GLN A 204 -7.49 -1.33 -16.24
N THR A 205 -7.73 -1.59 -17.53
CA THR A 205 -8.11 -0.57 -18.51
C THR A 205 -9.47 0.03 -18.20
N LEU A 206 -10.45 -0.76 -17.82
CA LEU A 206 -11.77 -0.27 -17.42
C LEU A 206 -11.73 0.55 -16.14
N SER A 207 -10.95 0.08 -15.14
CA SER A 207 -10.71 0.84 -13.91
C SER A 207 -10.03 2.19 -14.20
N ALA A 208 -9.00 2.19 -15.04
CA ALA A 208 -8.28 3.40 -15.45
C ALA A 208 -9.18 4.37 -16.23
N ALA A 209 -9.97 3.85 -17.17
CA ALA A 209 -10.93 4.65 -17.92
C ALA A 209 -11.96 5.33 -17.00
N PHE A 210 -12.47 4.62 -16.00
CA PHE A 210 -13.37 5.17 -15.00
C PHE A 210 -12.70 6.28 -14.16
N VAL A 211 -11.48 6.04 -13.64
CA VAL A 211 -10.69 7.02 -12.89
C VAL A 211 -10.42 8.27 -13.73
N PHE A 212 -9.97 8.07 -14.97
CA PHE A 212 -9.66 9.16 -15.90
C PHE A 212 -10.93 9.96 -16.27
N PHE A 213 -12.01 9.27 -16.60
CA PHE A 213 -13.31 9.91 -16.87
C PHE A 213 -13.77 10.77 -15.67
N PHE A 214 -13.70 10.22 -14.47
CA PHE A 214 -14.11 10.95 -13.27
C PHE A 214 -13.23 12.19 -13.06
N LEU A 215 -11.91 12.04 -13.08
CA LEU A 215 -10.98 13.14 -12.83
C LEU A 215 -11.00 14.22 -13.91
N THR A 216 -11.36 13.89 -15.16
CA THR A 216 -11.44 14.88 -16.26
C THR A 216 -12.80 15.56 -16.37
N LYS A 217 -13.90 14.87 -16.04
CA LYS A 217 -15.27 15.36 -16.31
C LYS A 217 -16.05 15.71 -15.05
N LYS A 218 -15.93 14.92 -13.96
CA LYS A 218 -16.83 14.97 -12.79
C LYS A 218 -16.18 15.54 -11.54
N ALA A 219 -14.86 15.41 -11.39
CA ALA A 219 -14.13 15.91 -10.24
C ALA A 219 -14.20 17.43 -10.12
N GLU A 220 -14.12 17.95 -8.90
CA GLU A 220 -14.05 19.39 -8.61
C GLU A 220 -12.80 20.02 -9.24
N LEU A 221 -11.64 19.45 -8.95
CA LEU A 221 -10.39 19.80 -9.61
C LEU A 221 -10.11 18.76 -10.70
N LYS A 222 -10.16 19.22 -11.95
CA LYS A 222 -10.03 18.35 -13.12
C LYS A 222 -8.57 18.18 -13.50
N VAL A 223 -8.18 16.92 -13.79
CA VAL A 223 -6.85 16.61 -14.30
C VAL A 223 -6.76 17.00 -15.78
N ARG A 224 -5.58 17.47 -16.18
CA ARG A 224 -5.21 17.73 -17.58
C ARG A 224 -3.72 17.44 -17.77
N LEU A 225 -3.31 17.26 -19.00
CA LEU A 225 -1.90 17.23 -19.37
C LEU A 225 -1.25 18.60 -19.11
N LEU A 226 0.01 18.60 -18.72
CA LEU A 226 0.80 19.79 -18.48
C LEU A 226 0.91 20.64 -19.76
N LYS A 227 0.78 21.96 -19.59
CA LYS A 227 1.11 22.91 -20.65
C LYS A 227 2.62 23.18 -20.65
N LYS A 228 3.18 23.56 -21.82
CA LYS A 228 4.59 23.89 -21.95
C LYS A 228 5.07 24.98 -20.98
N GLU A 229 4.19 25.94 -20.69
CA GLU A 229 4.44 27.06 -19.76
C GLU A 229 4.59 26.60 -18.30
N GLU A 230 4.01 25.46 -17.94
CA GLU A 230 4.05 24.89 -16.60
C GLU A 230 5.32 24.05 -16.37
N LEU A 231 6.08 23.71 -17.43
CA LEU A 231 7.28 22.88 -17.35
C LEU A 231 8.39 23.53 -16.47
N ALA A 232 8.53 24.84 -16.48
CA ALA A 232 9.53 25.54 -15.70
C ALA A 232 9.34 25.38 -14.18
N SER A 233 8.09 25.35 -13.72
CA SER A 233 7.76 25.11 -12.29
C SER A 233 7.67 23.64 -11.93
N CYS A 234 7.67 22.74 -12.93
CA CYS A 234 7.45 21.30 -12.74
C CYS A 234 8.50 20.64 -11.84
N THR A 235 9.78 21.04 -11.98
CA THR A 235 10.91 20.38 -11.32
C THR A 235 10.81 20.44 -9.79
N ALA A 236 10.41 21.59 -9.24
CA ALA A 236 10.29 21.76 -7.78
C ALA A 236 9.15 20.90 -7.21
N TYR A 237 7.98 20.88 -7.88
CA TYR A 237 6.85 20.05 -7.48
C TYR A 237 7.14 18.57 -7.66
N ALA A 238 7.73 18.16 -8.79
CA ALA A 238 8.13 16.79 -9.06
C ALA A 238 9.09 16.28 -7.98
N LYS A 239 10.13 17.07 -7.62
CA LYS A 239 11.03 16.75 -6.52
C LYS A 239 10.31 16.59 -5.20
N ASN A 240 9.33 17.41 -4.91
CA ASN A 240 8.53 17.33 -3.70
C ASN A 240 7.66 16.06 -3.66
N ILE A 241 6.99 15.73 -4.77
CA ILE A 241 6.17 14.54 -4.93
C ILE A 241 7.01 13.28 -4.75
N VAL A 242 8.12 13.17 -5.49
CA VAL A 242 9.04 12.04 -5.39
C VAL A 242 9.59 11.91 -3.97
N SER A 243 10.07 12.99 -3.39
CA SER A 243 10.66 12.96 -2.05
C SER A 243 9.65 12.49 -0.98
N LEU A 244 8.37 12.88 -1.07
CA LEU A 244 7.36 12.41 -0.13
C LEU A 244 6.94 10.97 -0.42
N GLY A 245 6.78 10.62 -1.69
CA GLY A 245 6.40 9.27 -2.13
C GLY A 245 7.49 8.22 -1.90
N THR A 246 8.77 8.63 -1.86
CA THR A 246 9.90 7.73 -1.60
C THR A 246 9.75 6.96 -0.30
N ALA A 247 9.12 7.53 0.74
CA ALA A 247 8.88 6.80 1.99
C ALA A 247 7.99 5.56 1.78
N GLY A 248 6.91 5.69 1.03
CA GLY A 248 6.02 4.56 0.69
C GLY A 248 6.66 3.57 -0.29
N PHE A 249 7.38 4.08 -1.29
CA PHE A 249 8.15 3.28 -2.24
C PHE A 249 9.18 2.40 -1.54
N ILE A 250 10.01 2.97 -0.67
CA ILE A 250 10.99 2.23 0.13
C ILE A 250 10.29 1.20 1.01
N MET A 251 9.19 1.56 1.66
CA MET A 251 8.46 0.63 2.53
C MET A 251 7.96 -0.59 1.76
N GLN A 252 7.48 -0.42 0.54
CA GLN A 252 7.02 -1.53 -0.30
C GLN A 252 8.17 -2.44 -0.75
N LEU A 253 9.29 -1.87 -1.21
CA LEU A 253 10.46 -2.63 -1.61
C LEU A 253 11.10 -3.36 -0.44
N THR A 254 11.22 -2.71 0.71
CA THR A 254 11.82 -3.32 1.90
C THR A 254 10.96 -4.42 2.51
N ASN A 255 9.63 -4.39 2.36
CA ASN A 255 8.78 -5.51 2.74
C ASN A 255 9.11 -6.76 1.91
N SER A 256 9.30 -6.62 0.60
CA SER A 256 9.73 -7.74 -0.26
C SER A 256 11.12 -8.25 0.13
N LEU A 257 12.07 -7.34 0.42
CA LEU A 257 13.41 -7.72 0.88
C LEU A 257 13.34 -8.54 2.18
N VAL A 258 12.57 -8.07 3.17
CA VAL A 258 12.42 -8.79 4.45
C VAL A 258 11.82 -10.19 4.23
N THR A 259 10.83 -10.32 3.36
CA THR A 259 10.24 -11.63 3.03
C THR A 259 11.28 -12.57 2.44
N ILE A 260 12.11 -12.10 1.51
CA ILE A 260 13.21 -12.90 0.92
C ILE A 260 14.20 -13.34 2.00
N VAL A 261 14.63 -12.41 2.85
CA VAL A 261 15.59 -12.68 3.93
C VAL A 261 15.02 -13.69 4.93
N CYS A 262 13.77 -13.50 5.38
CA CYS A 262 13.11 -14.43 6.29
C CYS A 262 13.00 -15.84 5.68
N ASN A 263 12.57 -15.96 4.42
CA ASN A 263 12.46 -17.25 3.75
C ASN A 263 13.83 -17.95 3.61
N ASN A 264 14.89 -17.22 3.25
CA ASN A 264 16.24 -17.76 3.14
C ASN A 264 16.77 -18.29 4.49
N VAL A 265 16.55 -17.54 5.57
CA VAL A 265 16.98 -17.98 6.90
C VAL A 265 16.15 -19.18 7.38
N LEU A 266 14.83 -19.15 7.18
CA LEU A 266 13.94 -20.25 7.55
C LEU A 266 14.22 -21.53 6.77
N SER A 267 14.57 -21.43 5.48
CA SER A 267 14.93 -22.61 4.68
C SER A 267 16.14 -23.37 5.25
N VAL A 268 17.10 -22.63 5.83
CA VAL A 268 18.32 -23.20 6.42
C VAL A 268 18.07 -23.68 7.85
N THR A 269 17.28 -22.96 8.64
CA THR A 269 17.11 -23.24 10.08
C THR A 269 15.96 -24.19 10.40
N GLY A 270 14.92 -24.25 9.55
CA GLY A 270 13.71 -25.03 9.81
C GLY A 270 13.18 -25.81 8.60
N GLY A 271 13.79 -25.63 7.42
CA GLY A 271 13.35 -26.28 6.19
C GLY A 271 12.02 -25.75 5.62
N ASP A 272 11.49 -26.47 4.63
CA ASP A 272 10.32 -26.03 3.84
C ASP A 272 9.03 -25.87 4.66
N ILE A 273 8.90 -26.61 5.76
CA ILE A 273 7.75 -26.50 6.64
C ILE A 273 7.64 -25.10 7.25
N TYR A 274 8.77 -24.51 7.68
CA TYR A 274 8.78 -23.18 8.27
C TYR A 274 8.62 -22.06 7.25
N ILE A 275 8.96 -22.28 5.97
CA ILE A 275 8.57 -21.38 4.87
C ILE A 275 7.05 -21.38 4.71
N SER A 276 6.42 -22.55 4.81
CA SER A 276 4.96 -22.68 4.76
C SER A 276 4.29 -22.01 5.98
N VAL A 277 4.87 -22.17 7.17
CA VAL A 277 4.44 -21.47 8.39
C VAL A 277 4.51 -19.95 8.19
N MET A 278 5.63 -19.42 7.68
CA MET A 278 5.78 -17.99 7.41
C MET A 278 4.77 -17.48 6.37
N THR A 279 4.41 -18.30 5.40
CA THR A 279 3.38 -17.98 4.41
C THR A 279 2.01 -17.82 5.08
N ILE A 280 1.63 -18.70 6.00
CA ILE A 280 0.40 -18.58 6.79
C ILE A 280 0.44 -17.32 7.65
N VAL A 281 1.53 -17.10 8.41
CA VAL A 281 1.72 -15.92 9.26
C VAL A 281 1.59 -14.62 8.43
N SER A 282 2.21 -14.58 7.25
CA SER A 282 2.13 -13.43 6.34
C SER A 282 0.71 -13.22 5.79
N SER A 283 -0.04 -14.29 5.54
CA SER A 283 -1.43 -14.22 5.06
C SER A 283 -2.37 -13.71 6.15
N VAL A 284 -2.22 -14.19 7.38
CA VAL A 284 -2.94 -13.65 8.55
C VAL A 284 -2.59 -12.18 8.74
N ARG A 285 -1.31 -11.83 8.66
CA ARG A 285 -0.86 -10.44 8.75
C ARG A 285 -1.54 -9.56 7.72
N GLN A 286 -1.56 -9.94 6.45
CA GLN A 286 -2.20 -9.16 5.39
C GLN A 286 -3.68 -8.94 5.65
N LEU A 287 -4.39 -9.97 6.13
CA LEU A 287 -5.81 -9.87 6.48
C LEU A 287 -6.03 -8.86 7.61
N VAL A 288 -5.21 -8.94 8.67
CA VAL A 288 -5.34 -8.10 9.87
C VAL A 288 -4.89 -6.65 9.62
N GLU A 289 -3.88 -6.43 8.80
CA GLU A 289 -3.39 -5.09 8.45
C GLU A 289 -4.31 -4.32 7.49
N THR A 290 -5.14 -5.00 6.72
CA THR A 290 -6.00 -4.36 5.70
C THR A 290 -6.91 -3.25 6.26
N PRO A 291 -7.63 -3.41 7.39
CA PRO A 291 -8.41 -2.33 7.99
C PRO A 291 -7.55 -1.17 8.53
N ILE A 292 -6.34 -1.47 9.02
CA ILE A 292 -5.40 -0.47 9.51
C ILE A 292 -4.95 0.44 8.36
N TYR A 293 -4.61 -0.14 7.21
CA TYR A 293 -4.30 0.62 5.99
C TYR A 293 -5.47 1.48 5.53
N ALA A 294 -6.69 0.93 5.55
CA ALA A 294 -7.88 1.65 5.13
C ALA A 294 -8.15 2.88 6.02
N ILE A 295 -7.97 2.76 7.35
CA ILE A 295 -8.13 3.88 8.29
C ILE A 295 -7.03 4.93 8.05
N ASN A 296 -5.78 4.50 7.86
CA ASN A 296 -4.66 5.40 7.59
C ASN A 296 -4.84 6.19 6.30
N GLU A 297 -5.15 5.50 5.20
CA GLU A 297 -5.35 6.12 3.88
C GLU A 297 -6.59 7.03 3.85
N GLY A 298 -7.67 6.64 4.54
CA GLY A 298 -8.87 7.46 4.68
C GLY A 298 -8.65 8.72 5.52
N THR A 299 -7.79 8.64 6.55
CA THR A 299 -7.50 9.78 7.42
C THR A 299 -6.46 10.73 6.84
N SER A 300 -5.53 10.24 6.01
CA SER A 300 -4.44 11.02 5.44
C SER A 300 -4.90 12.32 4.73
N PRO A 301 -5.92 12.32 3.84
CA PRO A 301 -6.41 13.54 3.22
C PRO A 301 -7.02 14.53 4.22
N ILE A 302 -7.66 14.03 5.29
CA ILE A 302 -8.27 14.85 6.35
C ILE A 302 -7.17 15.60 7.13
N LEU A 303 -6.09 14.88 7.51
CA LEU A 303 -4.93 15.47 8.16
C LEU A 303 -4.28 16.54 7.28
N SER A 304 -4.00 16.20 6.03
CA SER A 304 -3.32 17.08 5.07
C SER A 304 -4.14 18.34 4.78
N TYR A 305 -5.43 18.21 4.53
CA TYR A 305 -6.34 19.33 4.28
C TYR A 305 -6.38 20.29 5.47
N ASN A 306 -6.65 19.77 6.68
CA ASN A 306 -6.77 20.61 7.88
C ASN A 306 -5.41 21.21 8.30
N TYR A 307 -4.29 20.55 8.00
CA TYR A 307 -2.97 21.14 8.18
C TYR A 307 -2.75 22.33 7.24
N GLY A 308 -3.10 22.19 5.96
CA GLY A 308 -3.06 23.27 4.98
C GLY A 308 -3.97 24.43 5.37
N ALA A 309 -5.18 24.15 5.85
CA ALA A 309 -6.15 25.11 6.33
C ALA A 309 -5.77 25.80 7.66
N ARG A 310 -4.59 25.51 8.21
CA ARG A 310 -4.13 26.01 9.50
C ARG A 310 -5.11 25.76 10.66
N ARG A 311 -5.78 24.59 10.67
CA ARG A 311 -6.71 24.14 11.72
C ARG A 311 -6.09 23.08 12.63
N PRO A 312 -5.10 23.44 13.47
CA PRO A 312 -4.30 22.47 14.24
C PRO A 312 -5.12 21.64 15.23
N CYS A 313 -6.20 22.19 15.81
CA CYS A 313 -7.14 21.45 16.63
C CYS A 313 -7.78 20.28 15.89
N ARG A 314 -8.19 20.49 14.64
CA ARG A 314 -8.79 19.42 13.81
C ARG A 314 -7.75 18.37 13.42
N VAL A 315 -6.51 18.77 13.10
CA VAL A 315 -5.40 17.86 12.83
C VAL A 315 -5.14 16.96 14.03
N ARG A 316 -5.03 17.55 15.24
CA ARG A 316 -4.80 16.80 16.48
C ARG A 316 -5.96 15.82 16.78
N LYS A 317 -7.20 16.28 16.66
CA LYS A 317 -8.38 15.42 16.86
C LYS A 317 -8.45 14.28 15.82
N ALA A 318 -8.13 14.55 14.55
CA ALA A 318 -8.12 13.53 13.50
C ALA A 318 -7.02 12.48 13.75
N GLY A 319 -5.80 12.92 14.11
CA GLY A 319 -4.72 12.01 14.47
C GLY A 319 -5.03 11.15 15.70
N ALA A 320 -5.62 11.76 16.74
CA ALA A 320 -6.02 11.04 17.95
C ALA A 320 -7.15 10.04 17.66
N MET A 321 -8.16 10.42 16.86
CA MET A 321 -9.25 9.52 16.49
C MET A 321 -8.77 8.36 15.62
N MET A 322 -7.89 8.63 14.65
CA MET A 322 -7.22 7.60 13.84
C MET A 322 -6.48 6.61 14.75
N ALA A 323 -5.67 7.11 15.67
CA ALA A 323 -4.93 6.27 16.62
C ALA A 323 -5.87 5.42 17.48
N LEU A 324 -6.94 6.02 18.01
CA LEU A 324 -7.93 5.30 18.82
C LEU A 324 -8.62 4.19 18.04
N MET A 325 -9.03 4.46 16.79
CA MET A 325 -9.68 3.46 15.93
C MET A 325 -8.73 2.30 15.60
N ILE A 326 -7.48 2.61 15.21
CA ILE A 326 -6.47 1.61 14.87
C ILE A 326 -6.14 0.77 16.10
N LEU A 327 -5.76 1.40 17.22
CA LEU A 327 -5.37 0.69 18.44
C LEU A 327 -6.52 -0.13 19.01
N GLY A 328 -7.76 0.38 18.96
CA GLY A 328 -8.96 -0.35 19.40
C GLY A 328 -9.20 -1.61 18.54
N TYR A 329 -9.13 -1.47 17.21
CA TYR A 329 -9.22 -2.60 16.29
C TYR A 329 -8.11 -3.63 16.53
N THR A 330 -6.88 -3.15 16.65
CA THR A 330 -5.71 -4.02 16.85
C THR A 330 -5.77 -4.76 18.17
N ALA A 331 -6.22 -4.11 19.25
CA ALA A 331 -6.40 -4.79 20.54
C ALA A 331 -7.38 -5.97 20.44
N VAL A 332 -8.48 -5.80 19.70
CA VAL A 332 -9.43 -6.89 19.44
C VAL A 332 -8.79 -8.00 18.61
N MET A 333 -8.16 -7.67 17.49
CA MET A 333 -7.52 -8.66 16.61
C MET A 333 -6.35 -9.37 17.29
N TRP A 334 -5.54 -8.64 18.05
CA TRP A 334 -4.47 -9.23 18.84
C TRP A 334 -4.99 -10.23 19.87
N SER A 335 -6.09 -9.88 20.56
CA SER A 335 -6.76 -10.81 21.48
C SER A 335 -7.23 -12.09 20.78
N ILE A 336 -7.81 -11.97 19.58
CA ILE A 336 -8.23 -13.12 18.76
C ILE A 336 -7.03 -13.99 18.39
N ILE A 337 -5.92 -13.38 17.95
CA ILE A 337 -4.68 -14.08 17.56
C ILE A 337 -4.11 -14.87 18.75
N ILE A 338 -4.11 -14.29 19.94
CA ILE A 338 -3.54 -14.96 21.14
C ILE A 338 -4.48 -16.05 21.68
N ILE A 339 -5.80 -15.80 21.71
CA ILE A 339 -6.79 -16.72 22.32
C ILE A 339 -7.15 -17.85 21.36
N ALA A 340 -7.32 -17.55 20.08
CA ALA A 340 -7.84 -18.49 19.08
C ALA A 340 -6.97 -18.56 17.79
N PRO A 341 -5.64 -18.78 17.90
CA PRO A 341 -4.76 -18.80 16.73
C PRO A 341 -5.13 -19.88 15.73
N LYS A 342 -5.56 -21.05 16.22
CA LYS A 342 -5.95 -22.20 15.38
C LYS A 342 -7.12 -21.88 14.44
N THR A 343 -8.04 -21.01 14.84
CA THR A 343 -9.15 -20.57 13.99
C THR A 343 -8.64 -19.76 12.78
N LEU A 344 -7.68 -18.88 13.00
CA LEU A 344 -7.08 -18.07 11.93
C LEU A 344 -6.19 -18.92 11.02
N ILE A 345 -5.38 -19.81 11.58
CA ILE A 345 -4.54 -20.73 10.81
C ILE A 345 -5.42 -21.67 9.97
N GLY A 346 -6.54 -22.14 10.54
CA GLY A 346 -7.49 -23.04 9.90
C GLY A 346 -8.18 -22.45 8.66
N ILE A 347 -8.18 -21.13 8.48
CA ILE A 347 -8.64 -20.48 7.24
C ILE A 347 -7.70 -20.82 6.06
N PHE A 348 -6.41 -21.05 6.34
CA PHE A 348 -5.38 -21.22 5.31
C PHE A 348 -4.90 -22.67 5.17
N SER A 349 -4.95 -23.48 6.22
CA SER A 349 -4.52 -24.88 6.20
C SER A 349 -5.30 -25.75 7.18
N SER A 350 -5.57 -26.98 6.78
CA SER A 350 -6.14 -28.04 7.61
C SER A 350 -5.08 -29.11 8.02
N ASP A 351 -3.82 -28.95 7.64
CA ASP A 351 -2.74 -29.86 8.00
C ASP A 351 -2.40 -29.73 9.48
N ALA A 352 -2.54 -30.82 10.21
CA ALA A 352 -2.32 -30.85 11.68
C ALA A 352 -0.86 -30.55 12.07
N THR A 353 0.12 -30.98 11.26
CA THR A 353 1.54 -30.74 11.50
C THR A 353 1.86 -29.26 11.32
N LEU A 354 1.40 -28.70 10.21
CA LEU A 354 1.61 -27.28 9.90
C LEU A 354 0.89 -26.38 10.92
N MET A 355 -0.30 -26.75 11.37
CA MET A 355 -1.04 -26.02 12.42
C MET A 355 -0.31 -26.02 13.76
N LYS A 356 0.36 -27.11 14.11
CA LYS A 356 1.13 -27.25 15.36
C LYS A 356 2.31 -26.27 15.39
N ASP A 357 3.04 -26.15 14.29
CA ASP A 357 4.22 -25.28 14.19
C ASP A 357 3.82 -23.82 13.95
N ALA A 358 2.69 -23.58 13.27
CA ALA A 358 2.18 -22.22 13.00
C ALA A 358 1.59 -21.53 14.25
N ASP A 359 1.04 -22.27 15.22
CA ASP A 359 0.44 -21.69 16.44
C ASP A 359 1.48 -20.87 17.26
N PRO A 360 2.63 -21.43 17.70
CA PRO A 360 3.64 -20.65 18.41
C PRO A 360 4.25 -19.54 17.53
N ALA A 361 4.52 -19.81 16.26
CA ALA A 361 5.08 -18.83 15.33
C ALA A 361 4.17 -17.62 15.17
N LEU A 362 2.84 -17.83 15.05
CA LEU A 362 1.87 -16.75 14.94
C LEU A 362 1.86 -15.88 16.20
N LYS A 363 1.84 -16.49 17.38
CA LYS A 363 1.85 -15.77 18.66
C LYS A 363 3.14 -14.97 18.84
N GLN A 364 4.28 -15.54 18.50
CA GLN A 364 5.59 -14.87 18.55
C GLN A 364 5.61 -13.68 17.61
N TYR A 365 5.22 -13.86 16.35
CA TYR A 365 5.24 -12.82 15.33
C TYR A 365 4.34 -11.63 15.68
N PHE A 366 3.19 -11.88 16.29
CA PHE A 366 2.24 -10.84 16.69
C PHE A 366 2.40 -10.37 18.15
N ALA A 367 3.43 -10.80 18.89
CA ALA A 367 3.61 -10.45 20.29
C ALA A 367 3.58 -8.94 20.57
N ALA A 368 4.16 -8.14 19.67
CA ALA A 368 4.18 -6.66 19.78
C ALA A 368 3.40 -5.99 18.63
N PHE A 369 2.26 -6.55 18.22
CA PHE A 369 1.48 -6.04 17.10
C PHE A 369 1.01 -4.59 17.30
N ILE A 370 0.61 -4.23 18.51
CA ILE A 370 0.22 -2.86 18.89
C ILE A 370 1.35 -1.85 18.60
N CYS A 371 2.60 -2.23 18.82
CA CYS A 371 3.75 -1.37 18.53
C CYS A 371 3.98 -1.15 17.02
N MET A 372 3.56 -2.09 16.19
CA MET A 372 3.59 -1.93 14.74
C MET A 372 2.63 -0.81 14.28
N ASP A 373 1.45 -0.72 14.88
CA ASP A 373 0.49 0.32 14.55
C ASP A 373 0.98 1.71 14.91
N MET A 374 1.76 1.82 15.99
CA MET A 374 2.42 3.08 16.35
C MET A 374 3.27 3.61 15.20
N GLN A 375 3.94 2.73 14.46
CA GLN A 375 4.67 3.14 13.25
C GLN A 375 3.73 3.59 12.13
N TYR A 376 2.66 2.85 11.83
CA TYR A 376 1.73 3.22 10.78
C TYR A 376 1.06 4.57 11.06
N ILE A 377 0.65 4.81 12.31
CA ILE A 377 0.09 6.08 12.76
C ILE A 377 1.13 7.21 12.58
N GLY A 378 2.33 7.04 13.11
CA GLY A 378 3.40 8.04 13.00
C GLY A 378 3.78 8.36 11.56
N GLN A 379 3.94 7.32 10.73
CA GLN A 379 4.24 7.48 9.30
C GLN A 379 3.13 8.19 8.53
N THR A 380 1.86 7.85 8.79
CA THR A 380 0.73 8.51 8.15
C THR A 380 0.68 9.99 8.51
N VAL A 381 0.91 10.33 9.78
CA VAL A 381 1.00 11.73 10.21
C VAL A 381 2.18 12.44 9.53
N PHE A 382 3.38 11.86 9.51
CA PHE A 382 4.54 12.46 8.86
C PHE A 382 4.30 12.70 7.36
N LYS A 383 3.75 11.73 6.63
CA LYS A 383 3.40 11.87 5.21
C LYS A 383 2.35 12.97 5.00
N SER A 384 1.28 12.95 5.80
CA SER A 384 0.16 13.88 5.66
C SER A 384 0.54 15.33 5.97
N LEU A 385 1.52 15.54 6.84
CA LEU A 385 2.03 16.87 7.19
C LEU A 385 3.31 17.26 6.43
N ASN A 386 3.64 16.54 5.36
CA ASN A 386 4.82 16.79 4.50
C ASN A 386 6.17 16.72 5.24
N LYS A 387 6.28 15.87 6.27
CA LYS A 387 7.51 15.63 7.03
C LYS A 387 8.36 14.54 6.36
N LYS A 388 8.90 14.84 5.18
CA LYS A 388 9.58 13.89 4.27
C LYS A 388 10.74 13.15 4.94
N LYS A 389 11.62 13.89 5.64
CA LYS A 389 12.83 13.33 6.27
C LYS A 389 12.46 12.25 7.28
N GLN A 390 11.50 12.53 8.16
CA GLN A 390 11.03 11.60 9.17
C GLN A 390 10.34 10.38 8.52
N ALA A 391 9.50 10.62 7.52
CA ALA A 391 8.81 9.54 6.83
C ALA A 391 9.79 8.55 6.16
N ILE A 392 10.82 9.05 5.45
CA ILE A 392 11.85 8.23 4.81
C ILE A 392 12.70 7.51 5.86
N PHE A 393 13.17 8.25 6.88
CA PHE A 393 14.01 7.69 7.93
C PHE A 393 13.36 6.49 8.63
N PHE A 394 12.11 6.63 9.07
CA PHE A 394 11.42 5.54 9.77
C PHE A 394 10.99 4.38 8.85
N SER A 395 10.82 4.64 7.54
CA SER A 395 10.62 3.55 6.57
C SER A 395 11.84 2.63 6.45
N LEU A 396 13.04 3.22 6.46
CA LEU A 396 14.31 2.48 6.39
C LEU A 396 14.69 1.87 7.74
N LEU A 397 14.57 2.65 8.83
CA LEU A 397 15.04 2.27 10.15
C LEU A 397 14.50 0.90 10.56
N ARG A 398 13.17 0.74 10.53
CA ARG A 398 12.56 -0.50 11.01
C ARG A 398 12.92 -1.71 10.16
N LYS A 399 12.71 -1.61 8.85
CA LYS A 399 12.82 -2.78 7.97
C LYS A 399 14.27 -3.13 7.61
N VAL A 400 15.07 -2.14 7.21
CA VAL A 400 16.44 -2.38 6.74
C VAL A 400 17.43 -2.45 7.90
N PHE A 401 17.35 -1.49 8.84
CA PHE A 401 18.37 -1.39 9.89
C PHE A 401 18.05 -2.20 11.14
N ILE A 402 16.79 -2.63 11.35
CA ILE A 402 16.43 -3.42 12.52
C ILE A 402 16.01 -4.84 12.10
N VAL A 403 14.96 -5.02 11.28
CA VAL A 403 14.44 -6.37 10.96
C VAL A 403 15.47 -7.22 10.26
N VAL A 404 16.11 -6.74 9.18
CA VAL A 404 17.06 -7.55 8.40
C VAL A 404 18.24 -8.03 9.26
N PRO A 405 18.95 -7.17 10.02
CA PRO A 405 20.01 -7.63 10.90
C PRO A 405 19.52 -8.59 11.98
N LEU A 406 18.36 -8.34 12.61
CA LEU A 406 17.81 -9.21 13.64
C LEU A 406 17.43 -10.58 13.09
N THR A 407 16.94 -10.67 11.85
CA THR A 407 16.61 -11.93 11.19
C THR A 407 17.83 -12.83 10.99
N TYR A 408 19.03 -12.28 10.95
CA TYR A 408 20.29 -13.06 10.97
C TYR A 408 20.85 -13.23 12.39
N LEU A 409 20.87 -12.17 13.19
CA LEU A 409 21.50 -12.18 14.51
C LEU A 409 20.79 -13.12 15.48
N MET A 410 19.45 -13.09 15.53
CA MET A 410 18.70 -13.89 16.50
C MET A 410 18.80 -15.40 16.24
N PRO A 411 18.63 -15.91 15.00
CA PRO A 411 18.78 -17.32 14.70
C PRO A 411 20.21 -17.85 14.89
N TYR A 412 21.21 -17.11 14.41
CA TYR A 412 22.58 -17.61 14.34
C TYR A 412 23.43 -17.22 15.55
N ALA A 413 23.43 -15.95 15.96
CA ALA A 413 24.28 -15.49 17.06
C ALA A 413 23.68 -15.74 18.44
N LEU A 414 22.35 -15.64 18.57
CA LEU A 414 21.64 -15.93 19.82
C LEU A 414 21.13 -17.39 19.88
N HIS A 415 21.42 -18.21 18.87
CA HIS A 415 21.03 -19.61 18.76
C HIS A 415 19.53 -19.88 18.94
N MET A 416 18.68 -18.94 18.53
CA MET A 416 17.23 -19.06 18.66
C MET A 416 16.58 -19.86 17.51
N GLY A 417 17.35 -20.23 16.46
CA GLY A 417 16.83 -20.98 15.33
C GLY A 417 15.64 -20.28 14.63
N THR A 418 14.60 -21.04 14.31
CA THR A 418 13.40 -20.53 13.64
C THR A 418 12.66 -19.47 14.46
N ASP A 419 12.60 -19.62 15.80
CA ASP A 419 11.94 -18.67 16.69
C ASP A 419 12.55 -17.27 16.58
N GLY A 420 13.88 -17.18 16.37
CA GLY A 420 14.58 -15.93 16.17
C GLY A 420 14.08 -15.15 14.95
N VAL A 421 13.71 -15.84 13.87
CA VAL A 421 13.14 -15.20 12.67
C VAL A 421 11.77 -14.60 12.96
N PHE A 422 10.90 -15.35 13.66
CA PHE A 422 9.55 -14.85 14.01
C PHE A 422 9.59 -13.72 15.05
N LEU A 423 10.56 -13.72 15.97
CA LEU A 423 10.72 -12.69 16.99
C LEU A 423 11.42 -11.41 16.48
N ALA A 424 12.12 -11.46 15.33
CA ALA A 424 12.75 -10.28 14.74
C ALA A 424 11.73 -9.16 14.44
N GLU A 425 10.54 -9.49 13.95
CA GLU A 425 9.49 -8.53 13.64
C GLU A 425 8.95 -7.82 14.90
N PRO A 426 8.48 -8.51 15.97
CA PRO A 426 7.99 -7.84 17.19
C PRO A 426 9.06 -7.01 17.88
N VAL A 427 10.31 -7.44 17.93
CA VAL A 427 11.40 -6.64 18.49
C VAL A 427 11.57 -5.33 17.70
N SER A 428 11.54 -5.43 16.38
CA SER A 428 11.61 -4.26 15.51
C SER A 428 10.40 -3.33 15.67
N ASN A 429 9.22 -3.89 15.92
CA ASN A 429 7.99 -3.13 16.15
C ASN A 429 8.10 -2.29 17.42
N VAL A 430 8.62 -2.87 18.51
CA VAL A 430 8.84 -2.14 19.77
C VAL A 430 9.83 -1.00 19.56
N ILE A 431 10.99 -1.29 18.99
CA ILE A 431 12.05 -0.30 18.81
C ILE A 431 11.65 0.73 17.73
N GLY A 432 11.41 0.29 16.50
CA GLY A 432 11.17 1.18 15.36
C GLY A 432 9.80 1.84 15.43
N GLY A 433 8.75 1.10 15.81
CA GLY A 433 7.39 1.62 15.97
C GLY A 433 7.29 2.60 17.12
N GLY A 434 7.85 2.25 18.29
CA GLY A 434 7.90 3.12 19.46
C GLY A 434 8.65 4.41 19.18
N LEU A 435 9.86 4.34 18.58
CA LEU A 435 10.65 5.52 18.20
C LEU A 435 9.91 6.42 17.20
N CYS A 436 9.24 5.82 16.19
CA CYS A 436 8.48 6.58 15.21
C CYS A 436 7.33 7.36 15.87
N PHE A 437 6.57 6.71 16.73
CA PHE A 437 5.43 7.31 17.44
C PHE A 437 5.89 8.39 18.43
N ILE A 438 6.90 8.12 19.25
CA ILE A 438 7.45 9.08 20.18
C ILE A 438 7.98 10.30 19.43
N THR A 439 8.74 10.10 18.34
CA THR A 439 9.24 11.22 17.52
C THR A 439 8.08 12.03 16.94
N MET A 440 7.01 11.39 16.49
CA MET A 440 5.81 12.07 16.01
C MET A 440 5.19 12.94 17.12
N LEU A 441 5.03 12.40 18.34
CA LEU A 441 4.50 13.16 19.47
C LEU A 441 5.39 14.35 19.83
N LEU A 442 6.72 14.15 19.88
CA LEU A 442 7.67 15.20 20.27
C LEU A 442 7.88 16.27 19.20
N THR A 443 7.63 15.99 17.93
CA THR A 443 7.85 16.96 16.83
C THR A 443 6.56 17.61 16.36
N VAL A 444 5.51 16.82 16.15
CA VAL A 444 4.26 17.29 15.54
C VAL A 444 3.35 17.98 16.56
N LEU A 445 3.19 17.44 17.77
CA LEU A 445 2.31 18.07 18.76
C LEU A 445 2.77 19.47 19.20
N PRO A 446 4.07 19.72 19.46
CA PRO A 446 4.53 21.08 19.76
C PRO A 446 4.34 22.04 18.59
N GLU A 447 4.54 21.57 17.35
CA GLU A 447 4.30 22.37 16.17
C GLU A 447 2.82 22.78 16.04
N LEU A 448 1.91 21.85 16.22
CA LEU A 448 0.47 22.13 16.20
C LEU A 448 0.05 23.08 17.31
N LYS A 449 0.58 22.92 18.54
CA LYS A 449 0.34 23.86 19.65
C LYS A 449 0.88 25.26 19.34
N ARG A 450 2.05 25.36 18.67
CA ARG A 450 2.59 26.65 18.23
C ARG A 450 1.70 27.30 17.18
N MET A 451 1.12 26.52 16.24
CA MET A 451 0.15 27.01 15.27
C MET A 451 -1.13 27.52 15.96
N GLU A 452 -1.65 26.80 16.95
CA GLU A 452 -2.79 27.23 17.77
C GLU A 452 -2.56 28.60 18.42
N ARG A 453 -1.41 28.74 19.08
CA ARG A 453 -1.04 30.01 19.73
C ARG A 453 -0.92 31.17 18.73
N LYS A 454 -0.32 30.92 17.57
CA LYS A 454 -0.24 31.95 16.52
C LYS A 454 -1.63 32.35 16.01
N ASN A 455 -2.50 31.40 15.75
CA ASN A 455 -3.88 31.69 15.30
C ASN A 455 -4.63 32.53 16.34
N ALA A 456 -4.53 32.21 17.63
CA ALA A 456 -5.16 32.98 18.71
C ALA A 456 -4.62 34.42 18.78
N LEU A 457 -3.32 34.64 18.54
CA LEU A 457 -2.71 35.98 18.53
C LEU A 457 -3.17 36.81 17.31
N TYR A 458 -3.44 36.19 16.16
CA TYR A 458 -4.03 36.88 15.00
C TYR A 458 -5.50 37.26 15.25
N GLU A 459 -6.30 36.35 15.90
CA GLU A 459 -7.70 36.61 16.21
C GLU A 459 -7.86 37.71 17.26
N THR A 460 -6.91 37.88 18.18
CA THR A 460 -6.90 38.94 19.21
C THR A 460 -6.28 40.25 18.74
N GLY A 461 -5.82 40.33 17.48
CA GLY A 461 -5.22 41.57 16.93
C GLY A 461 -3.87 41.94 17.55
N THR A 462 -3.23 41.01 18.27
CA THR A 462 -1.95 41.28 18.99
C THR A 462 -0.72 41.20 18.05
N ILE A 463 -0.88 40.67 16.86
CA ILE A 463 0.12 40.63 15.78
C ILE A 463 -0.61 41.03 14.49
N LEU A 464 -0.14 42.13 13.85
CA LEU A 464 -0.54 42.58 12.52
C LEU A 464 0.09 41.70 11.44
#